data_991e60b8bb53b79fa6ede39c4a857201
#
_entry.id   991e60b8bb53b79fa6ede39c4a857201
#
_cell.length_a   1.000
_cell.length_b   1.000
_cell.length_c   1.000
_cell.angle_alpha   90.00
_cell.angle_beta   90.00
_cell.angle_gamma   90.00
#
_symmetry.space_group_name_H-M   'P 1'
#
loop_
_entity.id
_entity.type
_entity.pdbx_description
1 polymer ?
#
loop_
_entity_poly.entity_id
_entity_poly.type
_entity_poly.pdbx_seq_one_letter_code
_entity_poly.pdbx_strand_id
1 'polypeptide(L)'
;GVELVDVSQPSMWMRTIKSAEEIKLITEGARICDVGGYAVAGAVQAGVPEHEVAIAGTNAMIREIAKSFPFVELMDTWTWFQSGINTDGAHNPVTNRVVQSGDILSLNTFPMIFGYYTALERTLFCDHVDDASLDIWEKNVAVHRRGLELMKPGARCMDIAIELNEMYREWDLLKYRSFGYGHSFGVLSHYYGREAGVELREDIDTVLKPGMVVSMEPMVMIPEGQPGAGGYREHDILVIGADGAENITGFPFGPEHNIVGKG
;
A
#
# COMPACT_ATOMS: atom_id res chain seq x y z
N GLY A 1 39.99 -21.87 10.27
CA GLY A 1 39.05 -20.75 10.45
C GLY A 1 37.95 -20.89 9.42
N VAL A 2 36.76 -20.35 9.71
CA VAL A 2 35.62 -20.24 8.77
C VAL A 2 35.63 -18.80 8.26
N GLU A 3 35.56 -18.63 6.94
CA GLU A 3 35.37 -17.34 6.32
C GLU A 3 33.86 -17.02 6.26
N LEU A 4 33.48 -15.83 6.74
CA LEU A 4 32.11 -15.34 6.64
C LEU A 4 32.00 -14.44 5.41
N VAL A 5 31.08 -14.78 4.50
CA VAL A 5 30.83 -14.01 3.28
C VAL A 5 29.40 -13.46 3.34
N ASP A 6 29.24 -12.16 3.11
CA ASP A 6 27.92 -11.53 2.97
C ASP A 6 27.32 -11.86 1.60
N VAL A 7 26.18 -12.54 1.61
CA VAL A 7 25.40 -12.93 0.41
C VAL A 7 24.07 -12.19 0.29
N SER A 8 23.84 -11.14 1.08
CA SER A 8 22.56 -10.41 1.11
C SER A 8 22.22 -9.81 -0.25
N GLN A 9 23.16 -9.11 -0.88
CA GLN A 9 22.96 -8.50 -2.21
C GLN A 9 22.61 -9.54 -3.31
N PRO A 10 23.41 -10.59 -3.54
CA PRO A 10 23.07 -11.64 -4.49
C PRO A 10 21.71 -12.28 -4.19
N SER A 11 21.40 -12.56 -2.93
CA SER A 11 20.13 -13.15 -2.50
C SER A 11 18.94 -12.24 -2.85
N MET A 12 19.05 -10.93 -2.64
CA MET A 12 18.00 -9.97 -3.00
C MET A 12 17.79 -9.90 -4.51
N TRP A 13 18.88 -9.84 -5.30
CA TRP A 13 18.79 -9.80 -6.76
C TRP A 13 18.16 -11.07 -7.35
N MET A 14 18.45 -12.23 -6.80
CA MET A 14 17.84 -13.50 -7.24
C MET A 14 16.31 -13.49 -7.09
N ARG A 15 15.75 -12.72 -6.15
CA ARG A 15 14.31 -12.65 -5.87
C ARG A 15 13.59 -11.56 -6.65
N THR A 16 14.29 -10.69 -7.38
CA THR A 16 13.65 -9.54 -8.08
C THR A 16 12.72 -9.98 -9.20
N ILE A 17 13.10 -11.06 -9.92
CA ILE A 17 12.27 -11.63 -10.99
C ILE A 17 11.54 -12.85 -10.45
N LYS A 18 10.24 -12.78 -10.45
CA LYS A 18 9.35 -13.81 -9.93
C LYS A 18 9.02 -14.86 -10.99
N SER A 19 8.91 -16.10 -10.56
CA SER A 19 8.35 -17.18 -11.40
C SER A 19 6.84 -17.00 -11.58
N ALA A 20 6.25 -17.75 -12.49
CA ALA A 20 4.80 -17.73 -12.71
C ALA A 20 4.01 -18.19 -11.47
N GLU A 21 4.56 -19.13 -10.71
CA GLU A 21 3.97 -19.64 -9.46
C GLU A 21 4.01 -18.59 -8.35
N GLU A 22 5.12 -17.87 -8.22
CA GLU A 22 5.25 -16.76 -7.27
C GLU A 22 4.28 -15.62 -7.60
N ILE A 23 4.17 -15.23 -8.88
CA ILE A 23 3.23 -14.21 -9.36
C ILE A 23 1.80 -14.65 -9.04
N LYS A 24 1.42 -15.89 -9.33
CA LYS A 24 0.10 -16.40 -9.01
C LYS A 24 -0.21 -16.32 -7.51
N LEU A 25 0.75 -16.66 -6.67
CA LEU A 25 0.60 -16.61 -5.21
C LEU A 25 0.44 -15.16 -4.72
N ILE A 26 1.23 -14.24 -5.26
CA ILE A 26 1.13 -12.81 -4.93
C ILE A 26 -0.22 -12.24 -5.41
N THR A 27 -0.69 -12.63 -6.60
CA THR A 27 -2.01 -12.21 -7.11
C THR A 27 -3.15 -12.69 -6.21
N GLU A 28 -3.10 -13.94 -5.73
CA GLU A 28 -4.09 -14.42 -4.76
C GLU A 28 -3.98 -13.67 -3.41
N GLY A 29 -2.78 -13.32 -2.98
CA GLY A 29 -2.57 -12.48 -1.81
C GLY A 29 -3.20 -11.09 -1.98
N ALA A 30 -3.06 -10.45 -3.13
CA ALA A 30 -3.69 -9.17 -3.45
C ALA A 30 -5.24 -9.29 -3.40
N ARG A 31 -5.81 -10.36 -3.96
CA ARG A 31 -7.25 -10.64 -3.84
C ARG A 31 -7.71 -10.77 -2.38
N ILE A 32 -6.89 -11.36 -1.53
CA ILE A 32 -7.20 -11.47 -0.10
C ILE A 32 -7.06 -10.12 0.61
N CYS A 33 -6.11 -9.26 0.19
CA CYS A 33 -6.08 -7.87 0.65
C CYS A 33 -7.41 -7.16 0.37
N ASP A 34 -7.96 -7.33 -0.84
CA ASP A 34 -9.23 -6.73 -1.22
C ASP A 34 -10.38 -7.19 -0.31
N VAL A 35 -10.43 -8.50 0.02
CA VAL A 35 -11.42 -9.04 0.98
C VAL A 35 -11.28 -8.35 2.35
N GLY A 36 -10.06 -8.14 2.82
CA GLY A 36 -9.78 -7.38 4.03
C GLY A 36 -10.23 -5.93 3.92
N GLY A 37 -9.94 -5.29 2.79
CA GLY A 37 -10.33 -3.92 2.48
C GLY A 37 -11.84 -3.69 2.53
N TYR A 38 -12.61 -4.56 1.87
CA TYR A 38 -14.07 -4.50 1.92
C TYR A 38 -14.62 -4.74 3.32
N ALA A 39 -14.01 -5.63 4.10
CA ALA A 39 -14.43 -5.87 5.48
C ALA A 39 -14.16 -4.66 6.39
N VAL A 40 -13.02 -3.99 6.21
CA VAL A 40 -12.69 -2.72 6.89
C VAL A 40 -13.70 -1.64 6.51
N ALA A 41 -13.91 -1.40 5.21
CA ALA A 41 -14.84 -0.39 4.74
C ALA A 41 -16.27 -0.61 5.27
N GLY A 42 -16.70 -1.89 5.34
CA GLY A 42 -18.01 -2.27 5.89
C GLY A 42 -18.12 -2.16 7.42
N ALA A 43 -16.99 -2.15 8.14
CA ALA A 43 -16.98 -2.02 9.60
C ALA A 43 -16.83 -0.56 10.08
N VAL A 44 -16.45 0.36 9.21
CA VAL A 44 -16.31 1.77 9.54
C VAL A 44 -17.67 2.40 9.84
N GLN A 45 -17.77 2.99 11.02
CA GLN A 45 -18.90 3.82 11.44
C GLN A 45 -18.42 4.79 12.52
N ALA A 46 -18.95 6.00 12.56
CA ALA A 46 -18.70 6.91 13.68
C ALA A 46 -19.15 6.26 15.00
N GLY A 47 -18.29 6.32 16.00
CA GLY A 47 -18.50 5.67 17.30
C GLY A 47 -17.83 4.30 17.44
N VAL A 48 -17.30 3.69 16.37
CA VAL A 48 -16.58 2.41 16.44
C VAL A 48 -15.09 2.67 16.73
N PRO A 49 -14.45 1.93 17.64
CA PRO A 49 -13.01 2.04 17.90
C PRO A 49 -12.16 1.49 16.74
N GLU A 50 -10.97 2.09 16.50
CA GLU A 50 -10.01 1.64 15.46
C GLU A 50 -9.74 0.13 15.50
N HIS A 51 -9.52 -0.43 16.71
CA HIS A 51 -9.18 -1.85 16.84
C HIS A 51 -10.30 -2.78 16.42
N GLU A 52 -11.57 -2.42 16.60
CA GLU A 52 -12.71 -3.24 16.13
C GLU A 52 -12.77 -3.30 14.61
N VAL A 53 -12.49 -2.16 13.93
CA VAL A 53 -12.39 -2.11 12.48
C VAL A 53 -11.21 -2.95 11.98
N ALA A 54 -10.05 -2.87 12.65
CA ALA A 54 -8.87 -3.67 12.32
C ALA A 54 -9.12 -5.18 12.49
N ILE A 55 -9.82 -5.58 13.57
CA ILE A 55 -10.23 -6.97 13.82
C ILE A 55 -11.13 -7.49 12.69
N ALA A 56 -12.06 -6.68 12.20
CA ALA A 56 -12.96 -7.07 11.12
C ALA A 56 -12.17 -7.41 9.84
N GLY A 57 -11.22 -6.56 9.43
CA GLY A 57 -10.35 -6.79 8.28
C GLY A 57 -9.48 -8.04 8.44
N THR A 58 -8.78 -8.15 9.56
CA THR A 58 -7.91 -9.31 9.87
C THR A 58 -8.69 -10.63 9.85
N ASN A 59 -9.86 -10.66 10.51
CA ASN A 59 -10.70 -11.85 10.57
C ASN A 59 -11.21 -12.27 9.18
N ALA A 60 -11.56 -11.32 8.32
CA ALA A 60 -12.02 -11.60 6.96
C ALA A 60 -10.90 -12.24 6.13
N MET A 61 -9.70 -11.69 6.18
CA MET A 61 -8.52 -12.24 5.48
C MET A 61 -8.18 -13.64 5.97
N ILE A 62 -8.11 -13.86 7.29
CA ILE A 62 -7.79 -15.18 7.86
C ILE A 62 -8.80 -16.24 7.41
N ARG A 63 -10.11 -15.92 7.41
CA ARG A 63 -11.15 -16.85 6.94
C ARG A 63 -11.02 -17.17 5.47
N GLU A 64 -10.70 -16.16 4.65
CA GLU A 64 -10.51 -16.36 3.21
C GLU A 64 -9.24 -17.16 2.91
N ILE A 65 -8.13 -16.92 3.63
CA ILE A 65 -6.91 -17.73 3.53
C ILE A 65 -7.21 -19.19 3.87
N ALA A 66 -7.87 -19.44 5.00
CA ALA A 66 -8.20 -20.80 5.44
C ALA A 66 -9.08 -21.56 4.43
N LYS A 67 -9.97 -20.86 3.73
CA LYS A 67 -10.82 -21.42 2.68
C LYS A 67 -10.05 -21.70 1.39
N SER A 68 -9.21 -20.74 0.95
CA SER A 68 -8.52 -20.82 -0.35
C SER A 68 -7.24 -21.65 -0.27
N PHE A 69 -6.59 -21.71 0.90
CA PHE A 69 -5.32 -22.38 1.17
C PHE A 69 -5.41 -23.24 2.44
N PRO A 70 -6.13 -24.38 2.42
CA PRO A 70 -6.46 -25.15 3.63
C PRO A 70 -5.24 -25.73 4.37
N PHE A 71 -4.06 -25.76 3.74
CA PHE A 71 -2.83 -26.28 4.34
C PHE A 71 -1.79 -25.21 4.67
N VAL A 72 -2.13 -23.91 4.50
CA VAL A 72 -1.22 -22.82 4.85
C VAL A 72 -1.24 -22.59 6.36
N GLU A 73 -0.10 -22.21 6.92
CA GLU A 73 -0.01 -21.73 8.29
C GLU A 73 -0.61 -20.31 8.37
N LEU A 74 -1.57 -20.13 9.27
CA LEU A 74 -2.27 -18.86 9.47
C LEU A 74 -1.47 -17.99 10.45
N MET A 75 -0.44 -17.32 9.98
CA MET A 75 0.40 -16.41 10.75
C MET A 75 0.65 -15.11 10.00
N ASP A 76 1.06 -14.09 10.72
CA ASP A 76 1.50 -12.80 10.17
C ASP A 76 0.50 -12.15 9.18
N THR A 77 -0.80 -12.30 9.46
CA THR A 77 -1.87 -11.65 8.71
C THR A 77 -2.55 -10.65 9.64
N TRP A 78 -2.52 -9.37 9.26
CA TRP A 78 -3.06 -8.29 10.11
C TRP A 78 -3.62 -7.13 9.31
N THR A 79 -4.35 -6.26 9.99
CA THR A 79 -4.85 -4.99 9.50
C THR A 79 -4.34 -3.88 10.40
N TRP A 80 -3.76 -2.84 9.81
CA TRP A 80 -3.60 -1.55 10.47
C TRP A 80 -4.71 -0.63 10.00
N PHE A 81 -5.41 -0.05 10.95
CA PHE A 81 -6.45 0.92 10.69
C PHE A 81 -6.28 2.09 11.65
N GLN A 82 -6.12 3.28 11.11
CA GLN A 82 -5.95 4.52 11.85
C GLN A 82 -7.03 5.52 11.46
N SER A 83 -7.32 6.46 12.36
CA SER A 83 -8.32 7.51 12.16
C SER A 83 -7.83 8.88 12.62
N GLY A 84 -8.28 9.93 11.93
CA GLY A 84 -7.90 11.31 12.22
C GLY A 84 -6.39 11.51 12.19
N ILE A 85 -5.83 12.17 13.21
CA ILE A 85 -4.39 12.45 13.26
C ILE A 85 -3.51 11.18 13.35
N ASN A 86 -4.05 10.04 13.80
CA ASN A 86 -3.30 8.79 13.80
C ASN A 86 -2.90 8.33 12.38
N THR A 87 -3.43 8.94 11.33
CA THR A 87 -3.06 8.65 9.94
C THR A 87 -1.77 9.34 9.49
N ASP A 88 -1.16 10.21 10.29
CA ASP A 88 0.01 11.04 9.95
C ASP A 88 1.34 10.27 9.82
N GLY A 89 1.30 8.97 9.90
CA GLY A 89 2.44 8.08 9.72
C GLY A 89 2.07 6.81 8.98
N ALA A 90 2.95 6.34 8.10
CA ALA A 90 2.70 5.15 7.26
C ALA A 90 2.42 3.88 8.07
N HIS A 91 2.99 3.77 9.28
CA HIS A 91 2.94 2.57 10.11
C HIS A 91 2.59 2.89 11.57
N ASN A 92 1.70 3.84 11.79
CA ASN A 92 1.23 4.13 13.13
C ASN A 92 0.43 2.96 13.70
N PRO A 93 0.53 2.68 15.01
CA PRO A 93 -0.17 1.56 15.62
C PRO A 93 -1.69 1.77 15.62
N VAL A 94 -2.42 0.68 15.58
CA VAL A 94 -3.86 0.66 15.87
C VAL A 94 -4.08 0.98 17.34
N THR A 95 -5.01 1.88 17.64
CA THR A 95 -5.32 2.31 18.99
C THR A 95 -6.77 1.99 19.38
N ASN A 96 -7.22 2.51 20.51
CA ASN A 96 -8.62 2.50 20.89
C ASN A 96 -9.34 3.81 20.60
N ARG A 97 -8.73 4.69 19.77
CA ARG A 97 -9.40 5.91 19.33
C ARG A 97 -10.73 5.56 18.67
N VAL A 98 -11.74 6.32 18.98
CA VAL A 98 -13.08 6.16 18.41
C VAL A 98 -13.17 6.97 17.13
N VAL A 99 -13.55 6.33 16.04
CA VAL A 99 -13.79 6.97 14.74
C VAL A 99 -14.88 8.03 14.87
N GLN A 100 -14.65 9.18 14.27
CA GLN A 100 -15.58 10.31 14.24
C GLN A 100 -16.03 10.59 12.81
N SER A 101 -17.24 11.14 12.66
CA SER A 101 -17.72 11.62 11.37
C SER A 101 -16.79 12.73 10.84
N GLY A 102 -16.37 12.64 9.58
CA GLY A 102 -15.39 13.52 8.95
C GLY A 102 -13.92 13.12 9.16
N ASP A 103 -13.64 12.07 9.95
CA ASP A 103 -12.25 11.58 10.08
C ASP A 103 -11.69 11.09 8.75
N ILE A 104 -10.45 11.49 8.45
CA ILE A 104 -9.59 10.76 7.52
C ILE A 104 -9.22 9.42 8.14
N LEU A 105 -9.19 8.37 7.33
CA LEU A 105 -8.94 7.00 7.75
C LEU A 105 -7.85 6.38 6.87
N SER A 106 -6.96 5.61 7.49
CA SER A 106 -5.95 4.83 6.78
C SER A 106 -6.28 3.34 6.91
N LEU A 107 -6.64 2.72 5.79
CA LEU A 107 -6.86 1.28 5.65
C LEU A 107 -5.57 0.64 5.18
N ASN A 108 -5.10 -0.38 5.92
CA ASN A 108 -3.91 -1.13 5.54
C ASN A 108 -4.12 -2.60 5.87
N THR A 109 -4.09 -3.48 4.86
CA THR A 109 -4.24 -4.94 5.03
C THR A 109 -3.00 -5.67 4.52
N PHE A 110 -2.53 -6.65 5.30
CA PHE A 110 -1.28 -7.36 5.05
C PHE A 110 -1.47 -8.86 5.29
N PRO A 111 -1.98 -9.62 4.33
CA PRO A 111 -1.96 -11.09 4.40
C PRO A 111 -0.58 -11.65 4.07
N MET A 112 -0.23 -12.76 4.69
CA MET A 112 0.92 -13.56 4.34
C MET A 112 0.47 -14.98 3.94
N ILE A 113 0.90 -15.46 2.76
CA ILE A 113 0.59 -16.78 2.25
C ILE A 113 1.90 -17.46 1.85
N PHE A 114 2.26 -18.56 2.50
CA PHE A 114 3.51 -19.30 2.26
C PHE A 114 4.78 -18.39 2.27
N GLY A 115 4.81 -17.40 3.15
CA GLY A 115 5.92 -16.47 3.28
C GLY A 115 5.87 -15.27 2.32
N TYR A 116 4.89 -15.18 1.44
CA TYR A 116 4.69 -14.03 0.53
C TYR A 116 3.70 -13.06 1.14
N TYR A 117 4.15 -11.84 1.37
CA TYR A 117 3.30 -10.73 1.77
C TYR A 117 2.72 -10.02 0.56
N THR A 118 1.52 -9.52 0.74
CA THR A 118 0.89 -8.50 -0.12
C THR A 118 0.35 -7.39 0.75
N ALA A 119 0.03 -6.26 0.15
CA ALA A 119 -0.52 -5.11 0.85
C ALA A 119 -1.61 -4.44 0.01
N LEU A 120 -2.59 -3.89 0.70
CA LEU A 120 -3.54 -2.91 0.18
C LEU A 120 -3.58 -1.75 1.17
N GLU A 121 -3.40 -0.54 0.68
CA GLU A 121 -3.47 0.65 1.51
C GLU A 121 -4.29 1.71 0.82
N ARG A 122 -5.18 2.35 1.58
CA ARG A 122 -6.13 3.34 1.06
C ARG A 122 -6.40 4.45 2.06
N THR A 123 -6.57 5.62 1.51
CA THR A 123 -7.28 6.70 2.20
C THR A 123 -8.78 6.45 2.09
N LEU A 124 -9.48 6.56 3.24
CA LEU A 124 -10.93 6.63 3.29
C LEU A 124 -11.35 7.83 4.14
N PHE A 125 -12.62 8.19 4.09
CA PHE A 125 -13.24 9.16 5.00
C PHE A 125 -14.53 8.61 5.59
N CYS A 126 -14.76 8.93 6.88
CA CYS A 126 -15.99 8.55 7.56
C CYS A 126 -17.10 9.56 7.26
N ASP A 127 -18.20 9.14 6.66
CA ASP A 127 -19.42 9.89 6.32
C ASP A 127 -19.22 11.00 5.27
N HIS A 128 -18.24 11.88 5.44
CA HIS A 128 -17.96 13.01 4.55
C HIS A 128 -16.47 13.42 4.60
N VAL A 129 -16.07 14.21 3.64
CA VAL A 129 -14.74 14.82 3.54
C VAL A 129 -14.90 16.35 3.43
N ASP A 130 -14.03 17.12 4.10
CA ASP A 130 -13.98 18.57 3.93
C ASP A 130 -13.21 18.98 2.66
N ASP A 131 -13.40 20.23 2.21
CA ASP A 131 -12.84 20.73 0.95
C ASP A 131 -11.30 20.69 0.93
N ALA A 132 -10.62 20.97 2.05
CA ALA A 132 -9.16 20.96 2.11
C ALA A 132 -8.60 19.54 2.02
N SER A 133 -9.23 18.60 2.72
CA SER A 133 -8.89 17.19 2.67
C SER A 133 -9.17 16.59 1.29
N LEU A 134 -10.28 16.96 0.67
CA LEU A 134 -10.65 16.49 -0.67
C LEU A 134 -9.62 16.95 -1.71
N ASP A 135 -9.22 18.21 -1.71
CA ASP A 135 -8.21 18.75 -2.63
C ASP A 135 -6.87 18.01 -2.54
N ILE A 136 -6.40 17.72 -1.31
CA ILE A 136 -5.16 16.98 -1.10
C ILE A 136 -5.30 15.52 -1.57
N TRP A 137 -6.43 14.89 -1.25
CA TRP A 137 -6.70 13.50 -1.65
C TRP A 137 -6.76 13.35 -3.17
N GLU A 138 -7.48 14.23 -3.87
CA GLU A 138 -7.55 14.24 -5.34
C GLU A 138 -6.17 14.40 -5.98
N LYS A 139 -5.32 15.28 -5.43
CA LYS A 139 -3.93 15.45 -5.87
C LYS A 139 -3.10 14.17 -5.66
N ASN A 140 -3.21 13.53 -4.50
CA ASN A 140 -2.53 12.27 -4.23
C ASN A 140 -2.99 11.15 -5.17
N VAL A 141 -4.30 11.07 -5.45
CA VAL A 141 -4.89 10.16 -6.44
C VAL A 141 -4.38 10.44 -7.86
N ALA A 142 -4.21 11.71 -8.21
CA ALA A 142 -3.65 12.08 -9.52
C ALA A 142 -2.20 11.61 -9.66
N VAL A 143 -1.38 11.75 -8.62
CA VAL A 143 -0.01 11.21 -8.58
C VAL A 143 -0.02 9.68 -8.70
N HIS A 144 -0.92 9.01 -7.98
CA HIS A 144 -1.07 7.56 -8.06
C HIS A 144 -1.44 7.09 -9.48
N ARG A 145 -2.45 7.69 -10.10
CA ARG A 145 -2.86 7.38 -11.49
C ARG A 145 -1.70 7.59 -12.45
N ARG A 146 -0.96 8.71 -12.32
CA ARG A 146 0.22 8.95 -13.16
C ARG A 146 1.29 7.90 -12.93
N GLY A 147 1.54 7.53 -11.69
CA GLY A 147 2.47 6.47 -11.35
C GLY A 147 2.12 5.13 -12.01
N LEU A 148 0.84 4.71 -11.97
CA LEU A 148 0.38 3.50 -12.65
C LEU A 148 0.69 3.50 -14.17
N GLU A 149 0.55 4.64 -14.85
CA GLU A 149 0.87 4.80 -16.27
C GLU A 149 2.37 4.68 -16.59
N LEU A 150 3.22 5.11 -15.66
CA LEU A 150 4.67 5.08 -15.80
C LEU A 150 5.28 3.70 -15.53
N MET A 151 4.58 2.84 -14.80
CA MET A 151 5.01 1.48 -14.47
C MET A 151 4.94 0.58 -15.70
N LYS A 152 6.08 0.40 -16.39
CA LYS A 152 6.19 -0.46 -17.57
C LYS A 152 7.60 -1.03 -17.72
N PRO A 153 7.79 -2.12 -18.47
CA PRO A 153 9.13 -2.65 -18.72
C PRO A 153 10.00 -1.58 -19.43
N GLY A 154 11.23 -1.45 -18.97
CA GLY A 154 12.19 -0.45 -19.46
C GLY A 154 12.15 0.90 -18.74
N ALA A 155 11.14 1.19 -17.91
CA ALA A 155 11.13 2.40 -17.11
C ALA A 155 12.15 2.31 -15.96
N ARG A 156 12.81 3.41 -15.63
CA ARG A 156 13.77 3.49 -14.51
C ARG A 156 13.05 3.98 -13.24
N CYS A 157 13.33 3.35 -12.12
CA CYS A 157 12.74 3.71 -10.83
C CYS A 157 12.92 5.20 -10.51
N MET A 158 14.14 5.75 -10.73
CA MET A 158 14.44 7.16 -10.47
C MET A 158 13.66 8.11 -11.38
N ASP A 159 13.47 7.77 -12.66
CA ASP A 159 12.76 8.64 -13.62
C ASP A 159 11.27 8.75 -13.25
N ILE A 160 10.67 7.63 -12.81
CA ILE A 160 9.31 7.61 -12.28
C ILE A 160 9.21 8.53 -11.04
N ALA A 161 10.11 8.38 -10.09
CA ALA A 161 10.11 9.18 -8.87
C ALA A 161 10.29 10.68 -9.14
N ILE A 162 11.19 11.04 -10.05
CA ILE A 162 11.45 12.44 -10.45
C ILE A 162 10.19 13.05 -11.08
N GLU A 163 9.53 12.35 -11.99
CA GLU A 163 8.30 12.83 -12.62
C GLU A 163 7.17 13.06 -11.62
N LEU A 164 6.95 12.11 -10.71
CA LEU A 164 5.92 12.25 -9.66
C LEU A 164 6.26 13.37 -8.66
N ASN A 165 7.54 13.62 -8.39
CA ASN A 165 7.97 14.77 -7.58
C ASN A 165 7.59 16.12 -8.20
N GLU A 166 7.67 16.25 -9.54
CA GLU A 166 7.26 17.50 -10.19
C GLU A 166 5.79 17.80 -9.94
N MET A 167 4.91 16.79 -10.01
CA MET A 167 3.50 16.96 -9.70
C MET A 167 3.29 17.48 -8.26
N TYR A 168 3.93 16.84 -7.28
CA TYR A 168 3.84 17.33 -5.90
C TYR A 168 4.47 18.71 -5.69
N ARG A 169 5.53 19.04 -6.43
CA ARG A 169 6.19 20.35 -6.36
C ARG A 169 5.29 21.46 -6.87
N GLU A 170 4.57 21.24 -7.97
CA GLU A 170 3.59 22.18 -8.53
C GLU A 170 2.50 22.56 -7.52
N TRP A 171 2.13 21.63 -6.62
CA TRP A 171 1.11 21.83 -5.59
C TRP A 171 1.67 22.17 -4.20
N ASP A 172 2.98 22.40 -4.06
CA ASP A 172 3.68 22.62 -2.79
C ASP A 172 3.50 21.46 -1.77
N LEU A 173 3.28 20.24 -2.26
CA LEU A 173 3.07 19.04 -1.45
C LEU A 173 4.33 18.17 -1.29
N LEU A 174 5.39 18.36 -2.11
CA LEU A 174 6.57 17.51 -2.07
C LEU A 174 7.26 17.49 -0.69
N LYS A 175 7.20 18.58 0.05
CA LYS A 175 7.74 18.69 1.41
C LYS A 175 7.05 17.79 2.45
N TYR A 176 5.88 17.26 2.13
CA TYR A 176 5.09 16.37 2.97
C TYR A 176 5.23 14.89 2.58
N ARG A 177 6.00 14.58 1.54
CA ARG A 177 6.39 13.22 1.18
C ARG A 177 7.55 12.76 2.05
N SER A 178 7.46 11.60 2.69
CA SER A 178 8.49 11.10 3.62
C SER A 178 9.28 9.90 3.10
N PHE A 179 8.80 9.19 2.08
CA PHE A 179 9.44 8.02 1.47
C PHE A 179 9.22 7.98 -0.05
N GLY A 180 9.72 6.94 -0.72
CA GLY A 180 9.55 6.75 -2.17
C GLY A 180 8.11 6.48 -2.59
N TYR A 181 7.91 6.21 -3.87
CA TYR A 181 6.59 6.00 -4.47
C TYR A 181 6.23 4.52 -4.62
N GLY A 182 6.98 3.62 -4.06
CA GLY A 182 6.72 2.19 -4.10
C GLY A 182 7.98 1.35 -3.93
N HIS A 183 7.79 0.05 -3.79
CA HIS A 183 8.86 -0.91 -3.55
C HIS A 183 8.48 -2.30 -4.09
N SER A 184 9.46 -3.21 -4.17
CA SER A 184 9.23 -4.60 -4.58
C SER A 184 8.38 -5.38 -3.59
N PHE A 185 7.70 -6.40 -4.12
CA PHE A 185 6.99 -7.43 -3.35
C PHE A 185 7.54 -8.82 -3.64
N GLY A 186 7.48 -9.71 -2.65
CA GLY A 186 7.96 -11.09 -2.74
C GLY A 186 7.99 -11.77 -1.37
N VAL A 187 8.93 -12.68 -1.18
CA VAL A 187 9.12 -13.38 0.11
C VAL A 187 9.52 -12.39 1.18
N LEU A 188 8.76 -12.36 2.29
CA LEU A 188 8.99 -11.49 3.45
C LEU A 188 9.07 -9.99 3.14
N SER A 189 8.48 -9.56 2.02
CA SER A 189 8.79 -8.26 1.41
C SER A 189 8.40 -7.05 2.23
N HIS A 190 7.41 -7.15 3.12
CA HIS A 190 6.94 -5.95 3.80
C HIS A 190 7.90 -5.47 4.89
N TYR A 191 8.47 -6.37 5.69
CA TYR A 191 9.37 -5.99 6.79
C TYR A 191 10.83 -6.37 6.59
N TYR A 192 11.09 -7.57 6.04
CA TYR A 192 12.40 -8.18 6.12
C TYR A 192 13.00 -8.54 4.76
N GLY A 193 12.26 -8.35 3.71
CA GLY A 193 12.65 -8.94 2.43
C GLY A 193 12.45 -8.06 1.21
N ARG A 194 12.34 -6.74 1.36
CA ARG A 194 12.35 -5.84 0.19
C ARG A 194 13.61 -6.10 -0.62
N GLU A 195 13.46 -6.33 -1.90
CA GLU A 195 14.60 -6.46 -2.77
C GLU A 195 15.29 -5.10 -2.91
N ALA A 196 16.47 -4.97 -2.34
CA ALA A 196 17.24 -3.75 -2.40
C ALA A 196 17.50 -3.34 -3.84
N GLY A 197 17.28 -2.06 -4.12
CA GLY A 197 17.41 -1.51 -5.46
C GLY A 197 16.17 -1.64 -6.35
N VAL A 198 15.04 -2.15 -5.85
CA VAL A 198 13.74 -2.10 -6.55
C VAL A 198 12.78 -1.24 -5.73
N GLU A 199 13.06 0.03 -5.66
CA GLU A 199 12.24 1.06 -5.02
C GLU A 199 12.09 2.25 -5.95
N LEU A 200 10.91 2.86 -5.96
CA LEU A 200 10.64 4.05 -6.78
C LEU A 200 11.11 5.30 -6.04
N ARG A 201 12.40 5.55 -6.12
CA ARG A 201 13.11 6.68 -5.47
C ARG A 201 14.11 7.31 -6.42
N GLU A 202 14.45 8.57 -6.17
CA GLU A 202 15.33 9.40 -7.01
C GLU A 202 16.77 8.90 -7.09
N ASP A 203 17.20 8.11 -6.11
CA ASP A 203 18.56 7.55 -5.99
C ASP A 203 18.67 6.09 -6.50
N ILE A 204 17.58 5.52 -7.04
CA ILE A 204 17.52 4.12 -7.50
C ILE A 204 17.48 4.05 -9.01
N ASP A 205 18.57 3.59 -9.62
CA ASP A 205 18.78 3.49 -11.06
C ASP A 205 18.32 2.14 -11.66
N THR A 206 17.48 1.41 -10.96
CA THR A 206 16.99 0.12 -11.43
C THR A 206 15.99 0.29 -12.56
N VAL A 207 16.15 -0.50 -13.63
CA VAL A 207 15.22 -0.58 -14.76
C VAL A 207 14.22 -1.69 -14.49
N LEU A 208 12.92 -1.39 -14.57
CA LEU A 208 11.84 -2.36 -14.43
C LEU A 208 11.89 -3.41 -15.55
N LYS A 209 11.77 -4.67 -15.19
CA LYS A 209 11.85 -5.82 -16.09
C LYS A 209 10.63 -6.74 -15.92
N PRO A 210 10.23 -7.46 -16.99
CA PRO A 210 9.19 -8.48 -16.87
C PRO A 210 9.48 -9.48 -15.75
N GLY A 211 8.45 -9.83 -14.98
CA GLY A 211 8.53 -10.69 -13.79
C GLY A 211 8.82 -9.94 -12.47
N MET A 212 9.14 -8.64 -12.51
CA MET A 212 9.18 -7.85 -11.28
C MET A 212 7.76 -7.58 -10.77
N VAL A 213 7.61 -7.55 -9.45
CA VAL A 213 6.36 -7.15 -8.78
C VAL A 213 6.68 -5.96 -7.88
N VAL A 214 6.02 -4.84 -8.13
CA VAL A 214 6.35 -3.55 -7.51
C VAL A 214 5.07 -2.80 -7.16
N SER A 215 5.03 -2.13 -6.00
CA SER A 215 3.91 -1.25 -5.64
C SER A 215 4.01 0.11 -6.31
N MET A 216 2.85 0.77 -6.43
CA MET A 216 2.72 2.22 -6.62
C MET A 216 2.03 2.79 -5.38
N GLU A 217 2.75 3.59 -4.59
CA GLU A 217 2.37 3.98 -3.23
C GLU A 217 2.71 5.44 -2.92
N PRO A 218 2.11 6.42 -3.60
CA PRO A 218 2.30 7.82 -3.21
C PRO A 218 1.63 8.11 -1.86
N MET A 219 2.35 8.82 -0.99
CA MET A 219 1.82 9.29 0.29
C MET A 219 2.32 10.69 0.63
N VAL A 220 1.41 11.53 1.11
CA VAL A 220 1.71 12.81 1.75
C VAL A 220 1.10 12.87 3.15
N MET A 221 1.82 13.48 4.09
CA MET A 221 1.43 13.59 5.50
C MET A 221 1.35 15.06 5.88
N ILE A 222 0.14 15.58 6.01
CA ILE A 222 -0.11 16.98 6.38
C ILE A 222 -0.05 17.09 7.91
N PRO A 223 0.81 17.97 8.45
CA PRO A 223 0.98 18.10 9.89
C PRO A 223 -0.28 18.56 10.62
N GLU A 224 -0.40 18.15 11.89
CA GLU A 224 -1.46 18.61 12.78
C GLU A 224 -1.54 20.14 12.82
N GLY A 225 -2.76 20.68 12.86
CA GLY A 225 -3.03 22.12 12.88
C GLY A 225 -3.02 22.81 11.50
N GLN A 226 -2.76 22.06 10.43
CA GLN A 226 -2.94 22.56 9.06
C GLN A 226 -4.27 22.08 8.46
N PRO A 227 -4.86 22.84 7.53
CA PRO A 227 -6.03 22.36 6.78
C PRO A 227 -5.72 21.03 6.09
N GLY A 228 -6.60 20.05 6.22
CA GLY A 228 -6.39 18.71 5.67
C GLY A 228 -5.35 17.85 6.44
N ALA A 229 -5.12 18.13 7.74
CA ALA A 229 -4.17 17.36 8.55
C ALA A 229 -4.47 15.86 8.54
N GLY A 230 -3.44 15.04 8.29
CA GLY A 230 -3.52 13.58 8.21
C GLY A 230 -2.68 12.99 7.08
N GLY A 231 -2.74 11.68 6.89
CA GLY A 231 -1.97 10.95 5.88
C GLY A 231 -2.84 10.46 4.72
N TYR A 232 -2.49 10.86 3.52
CA TYR A 232 -3.16 10.49 2.27
C TYR A 232 -2.30 9.49 1.52
N ARG A 233 -2.80 8.26 1.33
CA ARG A 233 -2.07 7.18 0.67
C ARG A 233 -2.98 6.34 -0.21
N GLU A 234 -2.50 6.02 -1.41
CA GLU A 234 -3.05 4.98 -2.27
C GLU A 234 -1.93 3.98 -2.57
N HIS A 235 -2.24 2.70 -2.57
CA HIS A 235 -1.24 1.66 -2.79
C HIS A 235 -1.82 0.52 -3.62
N ASP A 236 -1.23 0.27 -4.78
CA ASP A 236 -1.53 -0.86 -5.66
C ASP A 236 -0.28 -1.69 -5.90
N ILE A 237 -0.47 -2.97 -6.16
CA ILE A 237 0.61 -3.89 -6.56
C ILE A 237 0.49 -4.16 -8.06
N LEU A 238 1.61 -4.03 -8.77
CA LEU A 238 1.70 -4.24 -10.20
C LEU A 238 2.69 -5.36 -10.52
N VAL A 239 2.29 -6.24 -11.43
CA VAL A 239 3.17 -7.23 -12.07
C VAL A 239 3.67 -6.64 -13.39
N ILE A 240 4.98 -6.48 -13.53
CA ILE A 240 5.60 -5.99 -14.77
C ILE A 240 5.58 -7.13 -15.78
N GLY A 241 4.85 -6.93 -16.87
CA GLY A 241 4.76 -7.86 -18.01
C GLY A 241 5.71 -7.51 -19.14
N ALA A 242 5.58 -8.18 -20.29
CA ALA A 242 6.40 -7.92 -21.47
C ALA A 242 6.06 -6.57 -22.13
N ASP A 243 4.79 -6.20 -22.18
CA ASP A 243 4.28 -5.05 -22.94
C ASP A 243 3.72 -3.92 -22.03
N GLY A 244 3.67 -4.12 -20.71
CA GLY A 244 3.11 -3.19 -19.74
C GLY A 244 3.15 -3.73 -18.33
N ALA A 245 2.37 -3.15 -17.43
CA ALA A 245 2.18 -3.67 -16.08
C ALA A 245 0.70 -3.99 -15.84
N GLU A 246 0.44 -5.07 -15.13
CA GLU A 246 -0.89 -5.48 -14.68
C GLU A 246 -1.07 -5.06 -13.22
N ASN A 247 -2.07 -4.24 -12.94
CA ASN A 247 -2.49 -3.94 -11.57
C ASN A 247 -3.29 -5.13 -11.04
N ILE A 248 -2.80 -5.80 -10.00
CA ILE A 248 -3.44 -6.96 -9.38
C ILE A 248 -4.26 -6.61 -8.13
N THR A 249 -4.34 -5.34 -7.75
CA THR A 249 -5.17 -4.82 -6.66
C THR A 249 -6.55 -4.47 -7.20
N GLY A 250 -7.61 -5.08 -6.66
CA GLY A 250 -8.98 -4.88 -7.12
C GLY A 250 -9.81 -3.92 -6.27
N PHE A 251 -9.38 -3.59 -5.05
CA PHE A 251 -10.09 -2.64 -4.20
C PHE A 251 -9.98 -1.21 -4.77
N PRO A 252 -11.10 -0.47 -4.89
CA PRO A 252 -11.10 0.84 -5.52
C PRO A 252 -10.31 1.88 -4.72
N PHE A 253 -9.87 2.93 -5.39
CA PHE A 253 -9.20 4.08 -4.78
C PHE A 253 -9.92 5.40 -5.10
N GLY A 254 -9.66 6.42 -4.30
CA GLY A 254 -10.14 7.77 -4.52
C GLY A 254 -11.49 8.09 -3.89
N PRO A 255 -11.85 9.39 -3.86
CA PRO A 255 -13.03 9.88 -3.16
C PRO A 255 -14.36 9.40 -3.75
N GLU A 256 -14.39 8.99 -5.00
CA GLU A 256 -15.59 8.46 -5.65
C GLU A 256 -16.10 7.15 -5.03
N HIS A 257 -15.19 6.43 -4.32
CA HIS A 257 -15.47 5.09 -3.79
C HIS A 257 -15.32 4.99 -2.28
N ASN A 258 -14.44 5.80 -1.69
CA ASN A 258 -13.89 5.56 -0.36
C ASN A 258 -14.37 6.56 0.72
N ILE A 259 -15.51 7.20 0.50
CA ILE A 259 -16.28 7.87 1.56
C ILE A 259 -17.26 6.83 2.11
N VAL A 260 -16.98 6.32 3.32
CA VAL A 260 -17.63 5.15 3.92
C VAL A 260 -18.39 5.51 5.21
N GLY A 261 -19.12 4.57 5.80
CA GLY A 261 -19.80 4.78 7.09
C GLY A 261 -21.12 5.55 7.00
N LYS A 262 -21.62 5.83 5.79
CA LYS A 262 -22.95 6.42 5.61
C LYS A 262 -24.01 5.42 6.07
N GLY A 263 -24.54 5.65 7.28
CA GLY A 263 -25.64 4.87 7.84
C GLY A 263 -26.98 5.11 7.16
#